data_77e7c87b258c07194570004cdff84a77
#
_entry.id   77e7c87b258c07194570004cdff84a77
#
_cell.length_a   1.000
_cell.length_b   1.000
_cell.length_c   1.000
_cell.angle_alpha   90.00
_cell.angle_beta   90.00
_cell.angle_gamma   90.00
#
_symmetry.space_group_name_H-M   'P 1'
#
loop_
_entity.id
_entity.type
_entity.pdbx_description
1 polymer ?
#
loop_
_entity_poly.entity_id
_entity_poly.type
_entity_poly.pdbx_seq_one_letter_code
_entity_poly.pdbx_strand_id
1 'polypeptide(L)'
;ILGVHWISGDREDWPLVIDGEAVNLTLRIAHASNGQANFELIEAVPNTPWVTSEAMIQHHLCFFSPDSEAACKALEQGEFRRVMGSPGDPQGYFRDPAGLLIEIIGDNLLSYLHGFYQRSVEAAKWPERTK
;
A
#
# COMPACT_ATOMS: atom_id res chain seq x y z
N ILE A 1 -5.64 -7.59 -18.09
CA ILE A 1 -6.05 -8.89 -17.57
C ILE A 1 -7.14 -8.73 -16.50
N LEU A 2 -7.06 -7.75 -15.61
CA LEU A 2 -8.04 -7.52 -14.54
C LEU A 2 -9.20 -6.59 -14.93
N GLY A 3 -9.23 -6.08 -16.16
CA GLY A 3 -10.24 -5.10 -16.59
C GLY A 3 -10.20 -3.78 -15.80
N VAL A 4 -9.02 -3.42 -15.27
CA VAL A 4 -8.81 -2.21 -14.49
C VAL A 4 -7.97 -1.19 -15.27
N HIS A 5 -8.11 0.07 -14.93
CA HIS A 5 -7.25 1.16 -15.42
C HIS A 5 -6.30 1.60 -14.31
N TRP A 6 -4.99 1.58 -14.59
CA TRP A 6 -3.95 1.93 -13.62
C TRP A 6 -3.70 3.44 -13.59
N ILE A 7 -3.65 4.00 -12.41
CA ILE A 7 -3.35 5.41 -12.16
C ILE A 7 -2.02 5.51 -11.41
N SER A 8 -1.06 6.26 -11.95
CA SER A 8 0.22 6.52 -11.29
C SER A 8 0.02 7.32 -10.01
N GLY A 9 0.71 6.92 -8.95
CA GLY A 9 0.73 7.54 -7.64
C GLY A 9 2.15 7.61 -7.07
N ASP A 10 3.15 7.83 -7.94
CA ASP A 10 4.56 7.85 -7.59
C ASP A 10 4.83 8.81 -6.42
N ARG A 11 5.77 8.44 -5.57
CA ARG A 11 6.25 9.25 -4.46
C ARG A 11 7.74 9.50 -4.63
N GLU A 12 8.10 10.76 -4.68
CA GLU A 12 9.49 11.20 -4.77
C GLU A 12 10.00 11.61 -3.40
N ASP A 13 11.26 11.25 -3.12
CA ASP A 13 11.99 11.66 -1.92
C ASP A 13 11.21 11.44 -0.61
N TRP A 14 10.50 10.32 -0.55
CA TRP A 14 9.60 10.01 0.55
C TRP A 14 10.39 9.57 1.79
N PRO A 15 10.25 10.29 2.94
CA PRO A 15 10.93 9.92 4.17
C PRO A 15 10.25 8.71 4.82
N LEU A 16 11.05 7.70 5.12
CA LEU A 16 10.62 6.45 5.74
C LEU A 16 11.58 6.03 6.85
N VAL A 17 11.07 5.23 7.76
CA VAL A 17 11.88 4.42 8.69
C VAL A 17 11.67 2.96 8.31
N ILE A 18 12.76 2.26 7.97
CA ILE A 18 12.76 0.84 7.60
C ILE A 18 13.67 0.10 8.57
N ASP A 19 13.12 -0.87 9.30
CA ASP A 19 13.83 -1.62 10.33
C ASP A 19 14.62 -0.72 11.33
N GLY A 20 14.06 0.46 11.64
CA GLY A 20 14.64 1.43 12.56
C GLY A 20 15.60 2.45 11.93
N GLU A 21 15.92 2.33 10.65
CA GLU A 21 16.79 3.26 9.92
C GLU A 21 15.98 4.26 9.09
N ALA A 22 16.34 5.54 9.20
CA ALA A 22 15.73 6.60 8.41
C ALA A 22 16.31 6.60 6.98
N VAL A 23 15.43 6.57 5.98
CA VAL A 23 15.80 6.57 4.57
C VAL A 23 14.86 7.50 3.78
N ASN A 24 15.32 8.02 2.67
CA ASN A 24 14.46 8.68 1.67
C ASN A 24 14.42 7.80 0.42
N LEU A 25 13.23 7.51 -0.05
CA LEU A 25 13.04 6.67 -1.23
C LEU A 25 12.16 7.35 -2.27
N THR A 26 12.46 7.04 -3.53
CA THR A 26 11.51 7.28 -4.63
C THR A 26 10.84 5.96 -4.96
N LEU A 27 9.50 5.94 -4.88
CA LEU A 27 8.68 4.79 -5.22
C LEU A 27 7.84 5.06 -6.45
N ARG A 28 7.85 4.13 -7.37
CA ARG A 28 6.88 4.08 -8.46
C ARG A 28 5.74 3.18 -8.06
N ILE A 29 4.56 3.77 -8.02
CA ILE A 29 3.34 3.11 -7.55
C ILE A 29 2.25 3.33 -8.58
N ALA A 30 1.47 2.29 -8.85
CA ALA A 30 0.25 2.41 -9.64
C ALA A 30 -0.91 1.79 -8.87
N HIS A 31 -2.03 2.51 -8.84
CA HIS A 31 -3.25 2.11 -8.17
C HIS A 31 -4.34 1.80 -9.16
N ALA A 32 -5.15 0.79 -8.90
CA ALA A 32 -6.32 0.45 -9.68
C ALA A 32 -7.47 -0.09 -8.83
N SER A 33 -8.68 -0.02 -9.37
CA SER A 33 -9.86 -0.60 -8.75
C SER A 33 -10.84 -1.11 -9.80
N ASN A 34 -11.54 -2.20 -9.49
CA ASN A 34 -12.69 -2.66 -10.25
C ASN A 34 -14.03 -2.33 -9.54
N GLY A 35 -13.99 -1.52 -8.48
CA GLY A 35 -15.14 -1.15 -7.66
C GLY A 35 -15.44 -2.12 -6.50
N GLN A 36 -14.85 -3.31 -6.50
CA GLN A 36 -14.99 -4.31 -5.42
C GLN A 36 -13.67 -4.56 -4.70
N ALA A 37 -12.57 -4.55 -5.45
CA ALA A 37 -11.22 -4.72 -4.93
C ALA A 37 -10.32 -3.60 -5.42
N ASN A 38 -9.39 -3.19 -4.57
CA ASN A 38 -8.37 -2.21 -4.87
C ASN A 38 -7.02 -2.92 -5.01
N PHE A 39 -6.21 -2.45 -5.93
CA PHE A 39 -4.93 -3.03 -6.27
C PHE A 39 -3.85 -1.96 -6.25
N GLU A 40 -2.68 -2.36 -5.82
CA GLU A 40 -1.49 -1.54 -5.84
C GLU A 40 -0.35 -2.34 -6.48
N LEU A 41 0.35 -1.73 -7.41
CA LEU A 41 1.61 -2.22 -7.95
C LEU A 41 2.72 -1.31 -7.48
N ILE A 42 3.74 -1.88 -6.86
CA ILE A 42 4.90 -1.16 -6.36
C ILE A 42 6.13 -1.71 -7.09
N GLU A 43 6.96 -0.81 -7.62
CA GLU A 43 8.26 -1.19 -8.18
C GLU A 43 9.16 -1.74 -7.07
N ALA A 44 9.88 -2.81 -7.37
CA ALA A 44 10.82 -3.38 -6.43
C ALA A 44 11.99 -2.41 -6.16
N VAL A 45 12.28 -2.15 -4.89
CA VAL A 45 13.38 -1.29 -4.46
C VAL A 45 14.37 -2.13 -3.65
N PRO A 46 15.62 -2.26 -4.08
CA PRO A 46 16.64 -3.04 -3.36
C PRO A 46 16.82 -2.56 -1.91
N ASN A 47 17.09 -3.50 -1.02
CA ASN A 47 17.30 -3.27 0.42
C ASN A 47 16.09 -2.67 1.15
N THR A 48 14.89 -2.89 0.66
CA THR A 48 13.64 -2.51 1.30
C THR A 48 12.71 -3.72 1.39
N PRO A 49 11.60 -3.65 2.15
CA PRO A 49 10.57 -4.67 2.11
C PRO A 49 9.94 -4.86 0.71
N TRP A 50 10.00 -3.83 -0.16
CA TRP A 50 9.49 -3.91 -1.55
C TRP A 50 10.50 -4.55 -2.49
N VAL A 51 10.86 -5.79 -2.22
CA VAL A 51 11.74 -6.57 -3.09
C VAL A 51 11.12 -7.93 -3.37
N THR A 52 11.23 -8.35 -4.64
CA THR A 52 10.84 -9.70 -5.05
C THR A 52 12.03 -10.37 -5.73
N SER A 53 12.16 -11.69 -5.59
CA SER A 53 13.29 -12.41 -6.16
C SER A 53 13.08 -12.85 -7.62
N GLU A 54 11.86 -13.15 -8.09
CA GLU A 54 11.66 -13.79 -9.38
C GLU A 54 10.37 -13.43 -10.13
N ALA A 55 9.32 -12.98 -9.48
CA ALA A 55 8.03 -12.68 -10.10
C ALA A 55 7.21 -11.70 -9.27
N MET A 56 6.17 -11.15 -9.88
CA MET A 56 5.16 -10.40 -9.15
C MET A 56 4.44 -11.33 -8.18
N ILE A 57 4.53 -11.02 -6.89
CA ILE A 57 3.87 -11.77 -5.82
C ILE A 57 2.92 -10.85 -5.08
N GLN A 58 1.97 -11.43 -4.36
CA GLN A 58 1.23 -10.69 -3.36
C GLN A 58 2.19 -10.29 -2.25
N HIS A 59 2.45 -8.98 -2.13
CA HIS A 59 3.46 -8.45 -1.23
C HIS A 59 2.89 -8.24 0.17
N HIS A 60 1.74 -7.60 0.29
CA HIS A 60 1.09 -7.32 1.57
C HIS A 60 -0.43 -7.24 1.41
N LEU A 61 -1.12 -7.24 2.56
CA LEU A 61 -2.53 -6.89 2.68
C LEU A 61 -2.63 -5.55 3.41
N CYS A 62 -3.44 -4.63 2.87
CA CYS A 62 -3.70 -3.34 3.49
C CYS A 62 -5.06 -3.35 4.18
N PHE A 63 -5.09 -2.92 5.44
CA PHE A 63 -6.30 -2.81 6.24
C PHE A 63 -6.53 -1.37 6.69
N PHE A 64 -7.75 -0.92 6.54
CA PHE A 64 -8.19 0.36 7.07
C PHE A 64 -8.64 0.22 8.54
N SER A 65 -8.22 1.18 9.37
CA SER A 65 -8.72 1.34 10.73
C SER A 65 -9.06 2.81 11.00
N PRO A 66 -10.26 3.12 11.50
CA PRO A 66 -10.60 4.48 11.91
C PRO A 66 -9.76 4.96 13.12
N ASP A 67 -9.24 4.02 13.91
CA ASP A 67 -8.25 4.27 14.95
C ASP A 67 -6.98 3.48 14.62
N SER A 68 -6.21 4.02 13.68
CA SER A 68 -4.98 3.37 13.20
C SER A 68 -3.90 3.31 14.28
N GLU A 69 -3.85 4.28 15.20
CA GLU A 69 -2.90 4.26 16.31
C GLU A 69 -3.18 3.10 17.27
N ALA A 70 -4.43 2.92 17.69
CA ALA A 70 -4.81 1.79 18.54
C ALA A 70 -4.61 0.45 17.84
N ALA A 71 -4.92 0.35 16.54
CA ALA A 71 -4.71 -0.86 15.76
C ALA A 71 -3.23 -1.22 15.68
N CYS A 72 -2.36 -0.27 15.36
CA CYS A 72 -0.91 -0.48 15.30
C CYS A 72 -0.34 -0.88 16.66
N LYS A 73 -0.76 -0.21 17.72
CA LYS A 73 -0.34 -0.55 19.08
C LYS A 73 -0.77 -1.97 19.48
N ALA A 74 -1.96 -2.40 19.10
CA ALA A 74 -2.43 -3.76 19.36
C ALA A 74 -1.58 -4.81 18.62
N LEU A 75 -1.17 -4.53 17.38
CA LEU A 75 -0.25 -5.40 16.63
C LEU A 75 1.12 -5.51 17.32
N GLU A 76 1.69 -4.39 17.75
CA GLU A 76 2.98 -4.35 18.46
C GLU A 76 2.94 -5.05 19.83
N GLN A 77 1.79 -5.04 20.51
CA GLN A 77 1.58 -5.80 21.77
C GLN A 77 1.40 -7.31 21.52
N GLY A 78 1.05 -7.69 20.28
CA GLY A 78 1.00 -9.07 19.85
C GLY A 78 2.35 -9.57 19.34
N GLU A 79 2.32 -10.46 18.36
CA GLU A 79 3.54 -11.05 17.79
C GLU A 79 4.00 -10.33 16.49
N PHE A 80 3.37 -9.21 16.14
CA PHE A 80 3.74 -8.46 14.94
C PHE A 80 4.87 -7.48 15.23
N ARG A 81 5.83 -7.44 14.32
CA ARG A 81 6.93 -6.47 14.37
C ARG A 81 6.71 -5.40 13.31
N ARG A 82 6.74 -4.14 13.72
CA ARG A 82 6.76 -3.02 12.76
C ARG A 82 8.06 -3.07 11.95
N VAL A 83 7.93 -3.02 10.63
CA VAL A 83 9.08 -3.06 9.71
C VAL A 83 9.28 -1.78 8.93
N MET A 84 8.20 -0.99 8.72
CA MET A 84 8.31 0.23 7.93
C MET A 84 7.16 1.19 8.21
N GLY A 85 7.41 2.49 8.05
CA GLY A 85 6.41 3.57 8.10
C GLY A 85 7.05 4.94 8.00
N SER A 86 6.24 5.98 7.88
CA SER A 86 6.71 7.36 7.91
C SER A 86 7.19 7.75 9.32
N PRO A 87 8.19 8.62 9.45
CA PRO A 87 8.66 9.07 10.76
C PRO A 87 7.53 9.72 11.57
N GLY A 88 7.34 9.26 12.80
CA GLY A 88 6.33 9.80 13.71
C GLY A 88 4.88 9.43 13.40
N ASP A 89 4.62 8.69 12.32
CA ASP A 89 3.29 8.18 11.98
C ASP A 89 3.11 6.76 12.57
N PRO A 90 2.05 6.48 13.32
CA PRO A 90 1.78 5.11 13.79
C PRO A 90 1.45 4.15 12.64
N GLN A 91 0.89 4.64 11.53
CA GLN A 91 0.57 3.84 10.35
C GLN A 91 1.83 3.22 9.73
N GLY A 92 1.68 2.08 9.09
CA GLY A 92 2.80 1.44 8.41
C GLY A 92 2.64 -0.07 8.25
N TYR A 93 3.77 -0.72 8.02
CA TYR A 93 3.86 -2.13 7.69
C TYR A 93 4.32 -2.94 8.89
N PHE A 94 3.65 -4.06 9.11
CA PHE A 94 3.90 -4.99 10.21
C PHE A 94 4.08 -6.40 9.65
N ARG A 95 5.00 -7.14 10.22
CA ARG A 95 5.29 -8.53 9.84
C ARG A 95 5.00 -9.46 11.01
N ASP A 96 4.22 -10.51 10.75
CA ASP A 96 4.00 -11.59 11.71
C ASP A 96 5.17 -12.59 11.72
N PRO A 97 5.23 -13.53 12.69
CA PRO A 97 6.28 -14.54 12.76
C PRO A 97 6.33 -15.49 11.56
N ALA A 98 5.22 -15.66 10.83
CA ALA A 98 5.16 -16.50 9.63
C ALA A 98 5.62 -15.74 8.36
N GLY A 99 5.89 -14.43 8.47
CA GLY A 99 6.37 -13.60 7.37
C GLY A 99 5.25 -12.86 6.62
N LEU A 100 3.98 -12.98 7.04
CA LEU A 100 2.89 -12.20 6.46
C LEU A 100 3.15 -10.72 6.71
N LEU A 101 3.09 -9.92 5.64
CA LEU A 101 3.21 -8.49 5.72
C LEU A 101 1.82 -7.86 5.59
N ILE A 102 1.48 -7.01 6.55
CA ILE A 102 0.25 -6.22 6.51
C ILE A 102 0.57 -4.74 6.63
N GLU A 103 -0.26 -3.91 6.03
CA GLU A 103 -0.24 -2.46 6.18
C GLU A 103 -1.49 -2.01 6.93
N ILE A 104 -1.33 -1.11 7.89
CA ILE A 104 -2.46 -0.42 8.56
C ILE A 104 -2.48 1.02 8.09
N ILE A 105 -3.64 1.45 7.59
CA ILE A 105 -3.88 2.83 7.18
C ILE A 105 -5.05 3.43 7.94
N GLY A 106 -5.00 4.74 8.14
CA GLY A 106 -6.08 5.54 8.73
C GLY A 106 -6.81 6.39 7.69
N ASP A 107 -7.71 7.25 8.17
CA ASP A 107 -8.60 8.08 7.35
C ASP A 107 -7.87 8.98 6.35
N ASN A 108 -6.74 9.56 6.74
CA ASN A 108 -5.96 10.45 5.89
C ASN A 108 -5.41 9.72 4.64
N LEU A 109 -4.79 8.56 4.85
CA LEU A 109 -4.23 7.77 3.75
C LEU A 109 -5.33 7.10 2.93
N LEU A 110 -6.39 6.60 3.58
CA LEU A 110 -7.56 6.05 2.89
C LEU A 110 -8.18 7.09 1.95
N SER A 111 -8.37 8.33 2.41
CA SER A 111 -8.92 9.42 1.60
C SER A 111 -8.04 9.75 0.40
N TYR A 112 -6.71 9.74 0.59
CA TYR A 112 -5.74 9.93 -0.49
C TYR A 112 -5.84 8.80 -1.53
N LEU A 113 -5.81 7.55 -1.11
CA LEU A 113 -5.90 6.38 -1.98
C LEU A 113 -7.26 6.29 -2.71
N HIS A 114 -8.34 6.67 -2.03
CA HIS A 114 -9.68 6.68 -2.61
C HIS A 114 -9.76 7.52 -3.90
N GLY A 115 -9.03 8.65 -3.96
CA GLY A 115 -8.94 9.47 -5.17
C GLY A 115 -8.36 8.72 -6.38
N PHE A 116 -7.39 7.83 -6.19
CA PHE A 116 -6.84 6.99 -7.25
C PHE A 116 -7.84 5.92 -7.70
N TYR A 117 -8.45 5.24 -6.74
CA TYR A 117 -9.40 4.16 -7.00
C TYR A 117 -10.64 4.65 -7.73
N GLN A 118 -11.19 5.82 -7.36
CA GLN A 118 -12.30 6.43 -8.08
C GLN A 118 -11.95 6.75 -9.54
N ARG A 119 -10.79 7.38 -9.78
CA ARG A 119 -10.33 7.68 -11.16
C ARG A 119 -10.11 6.41 -11.97
N SER A 120 -9.59 5.34 -11.34
CA SER A 120 -9.43 4.04 -11.98
C SER A 120 -10.76 3.46 -12.45
N VAL A 121 -11.77 3.45 -11.58
CA VAL A 121 -13.12 2.96 -11.90
C VAL A 121 -13.77 3.80 -13.01
N GLU A 122 -13.64 5.12 -12.95
CA GLU A 122 -14.19 6.03 -13.96
C GLU A 122 -13.53 5.82 -15.31
N ALA A 123 -12.21 5.67 -15.35
CA ALA A 123 -11.46 5.44 -16.59
C ALA A 123 -11.70 4.05 -17.19
N ALA A 124 -12.04 3.08 -16.37
CA ALA A 124 -12.34 1.70 -16.81
C ALA A 124 -13.76 1.53 -17.34
N LYS A 125 -14.62 2.56 -17.32
CA LYS A 125 -15.93 2.50 -17.96
C LYS A 125 -15.73 2.27 -19.45
N TRP A 126 -16.08 1.07 -19.92
CA TRP A 126 -16.08 0.74 -21.35
C TRP A 126 -16.99 1.71 -22.09
N PRO A 127 -16.56 2.22 -23.27
CA PRO A 127 -17.50 2.87 -24.16
C PRO A 127 -18.66 1.90 -24.40
N GLU A 128 -19.89 2.38 -24.22
CA GLU A 128 -21.08 1.58 -24.51
C GLU A 128 -20.88 0.92 -25.88
N ARG A 129 -20.99 -0.42 -25.91
CA ARG A 129 -20.98 -1.13 -27.18
C ARG A 129 -22.14 -0.59 -27.99
N THR A 130 -21.86 0.29 -28.94
CA THR A 130 -22.83 0.63 -29.98
C THR A 130 -23.21 -0.67 -30.65
N LYS A 131 -24.46 -1.07 -30.46
CA LYS A 131 -25.07 -2.23 -31.13
C LYS A 131 -25.18 -1.95 -32.64
#